data_bb69a2b34a181393c99031cb056d6673
#
_entry.id   bb69a2b34a181393c99031cb056d6673
#
_cell.length_a   1.000
_cell.length_b   1.000
_cell.length_c   1.000
_cell.angle_alpha   90.00
_cell.angle_beta   90.00
_cell.angle_gamma   90.00
#
_symmetry.space_group_name_H-M   'P 1'
#
loop_
_entity.id
_entity.type
_entity.pdbx_description
1 polymer ?
#
loop_
_entity_poly.entity_id
_entity_poly.type
_entity_poly.pdbx_seq_one_letter_code
_entity_poly.pdbx_strand_id
1 'polypeptide(L)'
;AAVTPDTRKGYLISEFGGQQLPTKPFDDETHRLVQALRYAAGINDSIAQQGVAGSFGWCMTDYNTHREFGSGDRICYHGVMDMFRNPKLSAAVYASQKTPRSPSDIVLEVSSGMALGDLPGGVPTACWVFTNAESVRLYRGNDYIAEFTPDRHGRFAAMTHPPIEINDFVGSLLEKYEGMDPASAQMTAAILNEMRRDAMELSPLSKARMLSLRLSWNEVARMYYKYIGVLGTPCAAYRFEAVWHGRTVRTVVREPVQSVRLECTVHNPILTDGPTWDCAAVSLRAIDQNGNLLPYCGEAVQLSVDGPLKIIGPSVVPLRGGMAGTYLATTGEAGRAVLHCRMEGALDTDAVVTIRCREA
;
A
#
# COMPACT_ATOMS: atom_id res chain seq x y z
N ALA A 1 -8.08 21.73 -20.50
CA ALA A 1 -7.72 21.97 -21.91
C ALA A 1 -6.96 20.74 -22.39
N ALA A 2 -7.42 20.12 -23.47
CA ALA A 2 -6.67 19.04 -24.08
C ALA A 2 -5.41 19.66 -24.75
N VAL A 3 -4.25 19.27 -24.26
CA VAL A 3 -2.99 19.62 -24.92
C VAL A 3 -2.83 18.64 -26.08
N THR A 4 -2.81 19.15 -27.29
CA THR A 4 -2.57 18.31 -28.49
C THR A 4 -1.06 18.31 -28.76
N PRO A 5 -0.36 17.17 -28.63
CA PRO A 5 1.06 17.08 -28.92
C PRO A 5 1.36 17.37 -30.39
N ASP A 6 2.50 17.99 -30.68
CA ASP A 6 3.05 18.01 -32.05
C ASP A 6 3.59 16.60 -32.36
N THR A 7 2.84 15.83 -33.14
CA THR A 7 3.16 14.42 -33.45
C THR A 7 4.46 14.23 -34.24
N ARG A 8 5.11 15.32 -34.71
CA ARG A 8 6.42 15.27 -35.36
C ARG A 8 7.59 15.24 -34.37
N LYS A 9 7.32 15.46 -33.08
CA LYS A 9 8.29 15.45 -31.98
C LYS A 9 7.80 14.56 -30.85
N GLY A 10 8.72 13.97 -30.12
CA GLY A 10 8.39 13.32 -28.86
C GLY A 10 7.83 14.34 -27.87
N TYR A 11 6.68 14.04 -27.28
CA TYR A 11 6.03 14.90 -26.28
C TYR A 11 6.24 14.32 -24.88
N LEU A 12 6.69 15.16 -23.97
CA LEU A 12 6.92 14.80 -22.58
C LEU A 12 5.95 15.59 -21.69
N ILE A 13 5.17 14.88 -20.88
CA ILE A 13 4.33 15.50 -19.85
C ILE A 13 5.21 15.72 -18.62
N SER A 14 5.66 16.97 -18.43
CA SER A 14 6.60 17.30 -17.36
C SER A 14 5.99 17.27 -15.95
N GLU A 15 4.67 17.34 -15.86
CA GLU A 15 3.95 17.25 -14.59
C GLU A 15 2.51 16.81 -14.78
N PHE A 16 2.05 15.87 -13.95
CA PHE A 16 0.65 15.54 -13.75
C PHE A 16 0.39 15.18 -12.29
N GLY A 17 -0.87 15.25 -11.85
CA GLY A 17 -1.31 14.74 -10.54
C GLY A 17 -1.08 15.66 -9.35
N GLY A 18 -0.35 16.78 -9.51
CA GLY A 18 -0.17 17.79 -8.47
C GLY A 18 -1.51 18.36 -7.98
N GLN A 19 -1.58 18.90 -6.80
CA GLN A 19 -2.71 19.58 -6.15
C GLN A 19 -4.07 18.87 -6.12
N GLN A 20 -4.24 17.73 -6.79
CA GLN A 20 -5.56 17.13 -6.99
C GLN A 20 -6.08 16.32 -5.80
N LEU A 21 -5.20 15.79 -4.95
CA LEU A 21 -5.60 15.04 -3.76
C LEU A 21 -4.44 14.93 -2.76
N PRO A 22 -4.22 15.94 -1.92
CA PRO A 22 -3.26 15.82 -0.82
C PRO A 22 -3.62 14.60 0.03
N THR A 23 -2.67 13.69 0.23
CA THR A 23 -2.92 12.44 0.94
C THR A 23 -1.86 12.23 2.00
N LYS A 24 -2.31 12.22 3.24
CA LYS A 24 -1.47 11.94 4.41
C LYS A 24 -1.33 10.43 4.58
N PRO A 25 -0.22 9.94 5.12
CA PRO A 25 -0.05 8.50 5.39
C PRO A 25 -1.12 7.92 6.32
N PHE A 26 -1.74 8.75 7.17
CA PHE A 26 -2.78 8.37 8.14
C PHE A 26 -4.21 8.72 7.71
N ASP A 27 -4.43 9.17 6.48
CA ASP A 27 -5.77 9.27 5.92
C ASP A 27 -6.42 7.88 5.84
N ASP A 28 -7.74 7.83 5.78
CA ASP A 28 -8.48 6.57 5.63
C ASP A 28 -8.09 5.79 4.35
N GLU A 29 -8.37 4.51 4.34
CA GLU A 29 -8.00 3.62 3.23
C GLU A 29 -8.60 4.07 1.89
N THR A 30 -9.84 4.56 1.91
CA THR A 30 -10.53 5.01 0.69
C THR A 30 -9.81 6.22 0.09
N HIS A 31 -9.44 7.20 0.92
CA HIS A 31 -8.72 8.39 0.48
C HIS A 31 -7.34 8.03 -0.10
N ARG A 32 -6.58 7.16 0.60
CA ARG A 32 -5.28 6.67 0.13
C ARG A 32 -5.39 5.90 -1.20
N LEU A 33 -6.43 5.07 -1.34
CA LEU A 33 -6.70 4.33 -2.57
C LEU A 33 -7.07 5.26 -3.72
N VAL A 34 -7.89 6.29 -3.48
CA VAL A 34 -8.28 7.27 -4.53
C VAL A 34 -7.05 7.99 -5.06
N GLN A 35 -6.09 8.37 -4.23
CA GLN A 35 -4.82 8.94 -4.69
C GLN A 35 -4.08 7.96 -5.60
N ALA A 36 -3.90 6.71 -5.18
CA ALA A 36 -3.19 5.71 -5.95
C ALA A 36 -3.85 5.46 -7.32
N LEU A 37 -5.18 5.33 -7.35
CA LEU A 37 -5.92 5.13 -8.61
C LEU A 37 -5.89 6.37 -9.53
N ARG A 38 -5.77 7.58 -8.99
CA ARG A 38 -5.56 8.80 -9.80
C ARG A 38 -4.19 8.80 -10.47
N TYR A 39 -3.12 8.41 -9.76
CA TYR A 39 -1.80 8.23 -10.36
C TYR A 39 -1.82 7.13 -11.43
N ALA A 40 -2.48 6.00 -11.16
CA ALA A 40 -2.64 4.94 -12.15
C ALA A 40 -3.36 5.45 -13.41
N ALA A 41 -4.43 6.26 -13.26
CA ALA A 41 -5.14 6.85 -14.38
C ALA A 41 -4.24 7.78 -15.20
N GLY A 42 -3.48 8.66 -14.55
CA GLY A 42 -2.56 9.58 -15.24
C GLY A 42 -1.46 8.84 -16.01
N ILE A 43 -0.91 7.77 -15.44
CA ILE A 43 0.07 6.91 -16.13
C ILE A 43 -0.58 6.21 -17.32
N ASN A 44 -1.76 5.60 -17.11
CA ASN A 44 -2.52 4.92 -18.17
C ASN A 44 -2.80 5.85 -19.35
N ASP A 45 -3.32 7.05 -19.07
CA ASP A 45 -3.68 8.02 -20.09
C ASP A 45 -2.44 8.53 -20.84
N SER A 46 -1.32 8.70 -20.15
CA SER A 46 -0.04 9.07 -20.77
C SER A 46 0.46 8.00 -21.74
N ILE A 47 0.34 6.72 -21.37
CA ILE A 47 0.76 5.58 -22.20
C ILE A 47 -0.21 5.40 -23.38
N ALA A 48 -1.50 5.57 -23.16
CA ALA A 48 -2.53 5.41 -24.19
C ALA A 48 -2.45 6.48 -25.29
N GLN A 49 -1.87 7.65 -24.97
CA GLN A 49 -1.83 8.77 -25.90
C GLN A 49 -0.68 8.64 -26.89
N GLN A 50 -0.99 8.60 -28.17
CA GLN A 50 0.01 8.57 -29.24
C GLN A 50 0.87 9.85 -29.23
N GLY A 51 2.17 9.69 -29.39
CA GLY A 51 3.14 10.80 -29.41
C GLY A 51 3.67 11.22 -28.06
N VAL A 52 3.12 10.69 -26.95
CA VAL A 52 3.67 10.90 -25.60
C VAL A 52 4.82 9.94 -25.37
N ALA A 53 6.02 10.48 -25.11
CA ALA A 53 7.24 9.73 -24.82
C ALA A 53 7.36 9.35 -23.33
N GLY A 54 6.66 10.06 -22.45
CA GLY A 54 6.66 9.81 -21.02
C GLY A 54 5.97 10.90 -20.22
N SER A 55 5.82 10.67 -18.93
CA SER A 55 5.18 11.60 -18.00
C SER A 55 5.80 11.53 -16.61
N PHE A 56 5.79 12.66 -15.90
CA PHE A 56 6.23 12.78 -14.51
C PHE A 56 5.07 13.15 -13.60
N GLY A 57 4.86 12.38 -12.54
CA GLY A 57 3.89 12.72 -11.52
C GLY A 57 4.44 13.75 -10.53
N TRP A 58 3.63 14.69 -10.11
CA TRP A 58 3.94 15.56 -9.00
C TRP A 58 3.33 15.00 -7.72
N CYS A 59 4.15 14.57 -6.74
CA CYS A 59 5.62 14.54 -6.79
C CYS A 59 6.15 13.28 -6.08
N MET A 60 7.48 13.13 -6.03
CA MET A 60 8.10 11.95 -5.43
C MET A 60 7.91 11.91 -3.91
N THR A 61 8.15 13.02 -3.21
CA THR A 61 8.09 13.10 -1.75
C THR A 61 7.23 14.24 -1.28
N ASP A 62 6.62 14.10 -0.11
CA ASP A 62 6.09 15.23 0.64
C ASP A 62 7.23 16.23 0.94
N TYR A 63 6.90 17.49 1.10
CA TYR A 63 7.88 18.54 1.31
C TYR A 63 7.35 19.69 2.16
N ASN A 64 8.25 20.42 2.79
CA ASN A 64 7.90 21.62 3.54
C ASN A 64 7.42 22.72 2.60
N THR A 65 6.36 23.41 3.02
CA THR A 65 5.76 24.52 2.28
C THR A 65 6.03 25.86 2.95
N HIS A 66 5.78 26.92 2.21
CA HIS A 66 5.75 28.29 2.73
C HIS A 66 4.66 28.41 3.81
N ARG A 67 4.86 29.33 4.77
CA ARG A 67 3.95 29.57 5.90
C ARG A 67 2.49 29.86 5.51
N GLU A 68 2.25 30.35 4.29
CA GLU A 68 0.94 30.67 3.74
C GLU A 68 0.25 29.47 3.10
N PHE A 69 0.97 28.36 2.94
CA PHE A 69 0.46 27.11 2.42
C PHE A 69 0.50 26.01 3.50
N GLY A 70 -0.36 25.02 3.37
CA GLY A 70 -0.39 23.86 4.23
C GLY A 70 -1.37 24.00 5.40
N SER A 71 -1.51 22.90 6.12
CA SER A 71 -2.51 22.64 7.14
C SER A 71 -2.00 22.91 8.57
N GLY A 72 -1.13 23.90 8.75
CA GLY A 72 -0.56 24.25 10.05
C GLY A 72 0.75 23.53 10.38
N ASP A 73 0.96 22.32 9.90
CA ASP A 73 2.23 21.59 9.98
C ASP A 73 3.22 21.99 8.87
N ARG A 74 2.78 22.81 7.92
CA ARG A 74 3.57 23.34 6.80
C ARG A 74 4.13 22.25 5.90
N ILE A 75 3.43 21.14 5.76
CA ILE A 75 3.79 20.04 4.88
C ILE A 75 2.81 19.99 3.71
N CYS A 76 3.35 19.86 2.50
CA CYS A 76 2.59 19.55 1.30
C CYS A 76 2.56 18.03 1.10
N TYR A 77 1.38 17.44 1.20
CA TYR A 77 1.18 15.99 1.16
C TYR A 77 0.89 15.44 -0.25
N HIS A 78 1.56 15.98 -1.26
CA HIS A 78 1.37 15.54 -2.65
C HIS A 78 2.26 14.37 -3.06
N GLY A 79 3.26 14.05 -2.24
CA GLY A 79 4.21 12.98 -2.54
C GLY A 79 3.58 11.60 -2.62
N VAL A 80 4.16 10.74 -3.45
CA VAL A 80 3.91 9.30 -3.41
C VAL A 80 4.67 8.62 -2.25
N MET A 81 5.60 9.36 -1.65
CA MET A 81 6.35 9.01 -0.43
C MET A 81 6.22 10.16 0.57
N ASP A 82 6.49 9.88 1.86
CA ASP A 82 6.63 10.92 2.88
C ASP A 82 7.96 11.70 2.73
N MET A 83 8.22 12.67 3.63
CA MET A 83 9.43 13.50 3.61
C MET A 83 10.73 12.71 3.84
N PHE A 84 10.65 11.51 4.41
CA PHE A 84 11.77 10.62 4.69
C PHE A 84 11.87 9.47 3.67
N ARG A 85 11.10 9.55 2.57
CA ARG A 85 11.02 8.56 1.50
C ARG A 85 10.39 7.23 1.92
N ASN A 86 9.62 7.21 3.00
CA ASN A 86 8.76 6.07 3.27
C ASN A 86 7.63 6.03 2.23
N PRO A 87 7.39 4.87 1.58
CA PRO A 87 6.39 4.77 0.52
C PRO A 87 4.96 4.89 1.07
N LYS A 88 4.13 5.69 0.43
CA LYS A 88 2.67 5.64 0.53
C LYS A 88 2.12 4.61 -0.45
N LEU A 89 0.83 4.30 -0.38
CA LEU A 89 0.19 3.35 -1.30
C LEU A 89 0.43 3.72 -2.77
N SER A 90 0.39 5.00 -3.10
CA SER A 90 0.61 5.50 -4.47
C SER A 90 2.02 5.24 -5.02
N ALA A 91 3.03 5.01 -4.18
CA ALA A 91 4.36 4.60 -4.63
C ALA A 91 4.34 3.23 -5.31
N ALA A 92 3.46 2.33 -4.87
CA ALA A 92 3.32 1.00 -5.45
C ALA A 92 2.80 1.03 -6.89
N VAL A 93 2.07 2.09 -7.28
CA VAL A 93 1.61 2.30 -8.67
C VAL A 93 2.81 2.37 -9.62
N TYR A 94 3.84 3.14 -9.24
CA TYR A 94 5.06 3.26 -10.04
C TYR A 94 5.93 2.01 -9.94
N ALA A 95 6.13 1.51 -8.73
CA ALA A 95 6.98 0.34 -8.49
C ALA A 95 6.49 -0.89 -9.27
N SER A 96 5.16 -1.08 -9.37
CA SER A 96 4.56 -2.19 -10.10
C SER A 96 4.69 -2.09 -11.62
N GLN A 97 5.11 -0.94 -12.20
CA GLN A 97 5.27 -0.84 -13.66
C GLN A 97 6.62 -1.41 -14.16
N LYS A 98 7.54 -1.72 -13.26
CA LYS A 98 8.80 -2.35 -13.64
C LYS A 98 8.57 -3.79 -14.10
N THR A 99 9.11 -4.16 -15.27
CA THR A 99 9.13 -5.56 -15.71
C THR A 99 10.03 -6.38 -14.78
N PRO A 100 9.52 -7.43 -14.12
CA PRO A 100 10.31 -8.23 -13.20
C PRO A 100 11.32 -9.11 -13.97
N ARG A 101 12.53 -9.24 -13.43
CA ARG A 101 13.58 -10.11 -13.93
C ARG A 101 13.85 -11.31 -13.01
N SER A 102 13.40 -11.20 -11.77
CA SER A 102 13.56 -12.22 -10.72
C SER A 102 12.39 -12.14 -9.73
N PRO A 103 12.17 -13.18 -8.92
CA PRO A 103 11.15 -13.16 -7.86
C PRO A 103 11.28 -11.98 -6.90
N SER A 104 12.49 -11.49 -6.64
CA SER A 104 12.73 -10.34 -5.77
C SER A 104 12.26 -9.00 -6.36
N ASP A 105 12.04 -8.92 -7.68
CA ASP A 105 11.50 -7.74 -8.35
C ASP A 105 9.97 -7.64 -8.24
N ILE A 106 9.30 -8.69 -7.74
CA ILE A 106 7.84 -8.70 -7.67
C ILE A 106 7.37 -7.76 -6.56
N VAL A 107 6.54 -6.83 -6.95
CA VAL A 107 5.77 -5.95 -6.06
C VAL A 107 4.45 -6.63 -5.73
N LEU A 108 4.04 -6.57 -4.48
CA LEU A 108 2.71 -6.99 -4.03
C LEU A 108 2.25 -6.04 -2.94
N GLU A 109 1.48 -5.03 -3.31
CA GLU A 109 0.93 -4.06 -2.37
C GLU A 109 -0.59 -4.11 -2.40
N VAL A 110 -1.17 -4.43 -1.25
CA VAL A 110 -2.63 -4.54 -1.05
C VAL A 110 -3.14 -3.26 -0.44
N SER A 111 -4.12 -2.62 -1.07
CA SER A 111 -4.63 -1.30 -0.68
C SER A 111 -5.33 -1.28 0.68
N SER A 112 -5.80 -2.42 1.16
CA SER A 112 -6.53 -2.54 2.42
C SER A 112 -5.73 -3.31 3.47
N GLY A 113 -5.81 -2.86 4.72
CA GLY A 113 -5.35 -3.60 5.89
C GLY A 113 -6.26 -4.78 6.25
N MET A 114 -7.45 -4.89 5.64
CA MET A 114 -8.49 -5.86 5.97
C MET A 114 -8.85 -5.82 7.47
N ALA A 115 -8.62 -4.69 8.12
CA ALA A 115 -8.75 -4.54 9.55
C ALA A 115 -10.22 -4.38 9.95
N LEU A 116 -10.63 -5.15 10.95
CA LEU A 116 -11.93 -5.00 11.58
C LEU A 116 -11.94 -3.73 12.43
N GLY A 117 -13.03 -2.99 12.37
CA GLY A 117 -13.22 -1.75 13.13
C GLY A 117 -12.85 -0.48 12.37
N ASP A 118 -11.94 -0.56 11.41
CA ASP A 118 -11.55 0.57 10.55
C ASP A 118 -12.52 0.79 9.38
N LEU A 119 -13.35 -0.21 9.11
CA LEU A 119 -14.26 -0.21 7.97
C LEU A 119 -15.71 -0.38 8.40
N PRO A 120 -16.66 0.34 7.79
CA PRO A 120 -18.08 0.10 7.99
C PRO A 120 -18.42 -1.36 7.66
N GLY A 121 -19.06 -2.07 8.63
CA GLY A 121 -19.39 -3.48 8.46
C GLY A 121 -18.20 -4.44 8.49
N GLY A 122 -16.98 -3.94 8.74
CA GLY A 122 -15.78 -4.76 8.91
C GLY A 122 -15.24 -5.40 7.64
N VAL A 123 -15.60 -4.89 6.47
CA VAL A 123 -15.08 -5.32 5.17
C VAL A 123 -14.78 -4.13 4.27
N PRO A 124 -13.72 -4.18 3.45
CA PRO A 124 -13.42 -3.10 2.51
C PRO A 124 -14.48 -3.03 1.41
N THR A 125 -14.96 -1.84 1.12
CA THR A 125 -15.84 -1.58 -0.04
C THR A 125 -15.08 -1.72 -1.36
N ALA A 126 -13.79 -1.39 -1.37
CA ALA A 126 -12.90 -1.58 -2.51
C ALA A 126 -11.55 -2.10 -2.02
N CYS A 127 -11.01 -3.11 -2.70
CA CYS A 127 -9.67 -3.62 -2.45
C CYS A 127 -8.96 -3.79 -3.80
N TRP A 128 -7.78 -3.18 -3.91
CA TRP A 128 -6.96 -3.21 -5.11
C TRP A 128 -5.56 -3.71 -4.76
N VAL A 129 -4.94 -4.40 -5.69
CA VAL A 129 -3.57 -4.88 -5.58
C VAL A 129 -2.73 -4.26 -6.68
N PHE A 130 -1.67 -3.56 -6.28
CA PHE A 130 -0.65 -3.02 -7.18
C PHE A 130 0.49 -4.04 -7.26
N THR A 131 0.63 -4.68 -8.42
CA THR A 131 1.60 -5.76 -8.63
C THR A 131 2.07 -5.82 -10.08
N ASN A 132 3.28 -6.31 -10.28
CA ASN A 132 3.83 -6.71 -11.58
C ASN A 132 3.88 -8.25 -11.74
N ALA A 133 3.19 -8.98 -10.88
CA ALA A 133 2.97 -10.41 -11.04
C ALA A 133 1.90 -10.70 -12.12
N GLU A 134 1.82 -11.94 -12.57
CA GLU A 134 0.84 -12.39 -13.57
C GLU A 134 -0.58 -12.46 -13.01
N SER A 135 -0.70 -12.86 -11.73
CA SER A 135 -1.96 -12.96 -11.02
C SER A 135 -1.79 -12.87 -9.51
N VAL A 136 -2.89 -12.75 -8.80
CA VAL A 136 -2.96 -12.78 -7.33
C VAL A 136 -4.00 -13.80 -6.89
N ARG A 137 -3.60 -14.75 -6.06
CA ARG A 137 -4.50 -15.68 -5.38
C ARG A 137 -4.89 -15.13 -4.02
N LEU A 138 -6.18 -15.19 -3.74
CA LEU A 138 -6.74 -14.82 -2.44
C LEU A 138 -7.17 -16.05 -1.67
N TYR A 139 -6.82 -16.05 -0.38
CA TYR A 139 -7.25 -17.05 0.59
C TYR A 139 -7.88 -16.37 1.80
N ARG A 140 -8.86 -17.03 2.42
CA ARG A 140 -9.41 -16.69 3.73
C ARG A 140 -9.08 -17.82 4.70
N GLY A 141 -8.18 -17.58 5.64
CA GLY A 141 -7.55 -18.66 6.40
C GLY A 141 -6.83 -19.63 5.46
N ASN A 142 -7.22 -20.87 5.49
CA ASN A 142 -6.70 -21.93 4.61
C ASN A 142 -7.54 -22.14 3.33
N ASP A 143 -8.67 -21.45 3.21
CA ASP A 143 -9.56 -21.63 2.08
C ASP A 143 -9.16 -20.73 0.92
N TYR A 144 -8.95 -21.35 -0.24
CA TYR A 144 -8.80 -20.65 -1.51
C TYR A 144 -10.12 -19.97 -1.89
N ILE A 145 -10.07 -18.70 -2.25
CA ILE A 145 -11.22 -17.93 -2.70
C ILE A 145 -11.25 -17.87 -4.23
N ALA A 146 -10.26 -17.21 -4.82
CA ALA A 146 -10.17 -17.00 -6.25
C ALA A 146 -8.75 -16.58 -6.65
N GLU A 147 -8.48 -16.63 -7.96
CA GLU A 147 -7.30 -16.06 -8.59
C GLU A 147 -7.72 -14.89 -9.48
N PHE A 148 -7.05 -13.75 -9.32
CA PHE A 148 -7.35 -12.51 -10.02
C PHE A 148 -6.22 -12.14 -10.95
N THR A 149 -6.56 -11.72 -12.16
CA THR A 149 -5.61 -11.27 -13.18
C THR A 149 -5.83 -9.79 -13.51
N PRO A 150 -4.81 -9.08 -14.02
CA PRO A 150 -4.97 -7.71 -14.48
C PRO A 150 -6.04 -7.63 -15.60
N ASP A 151 -6.96 -6.68 -15.48
CA ASP A 151 -7.93 -6.40 -16.55
C ASP A 151 -7.24 -5.63 -17.68
N ARG A 152 -6.97 -6.36 -18.77
CA ARG A 152 -6.35 -5.84 -20.00
C ARG A 152 -7.31 -5.10 -20.94
N HIS A 153 -8.58 -5.04 -20.59
CA HIS A 153 -9.64 -4.37 -21.38
C HIS A 153 -10.34 -3.26 -20.58
N GLY A 154 -10.04 -3.13 -19.30
CA GLY A 154 -10.64 -2.17 -18.39
C GLY A 154 -9.96 -0.80 -18.39
N ARG A 155 -10.23 -0.06 -17.32
CA ARG A 155 -9.82 1.33 -17.14
C ARG A 155 -8.31 1.57 -17.26
N PHE A 156 -7.49 0.58 -16.91
CA PHE A 156 -6.03 0.71 -16.83
C PHE A 156 -5.31 -0.14 -17.88
N ALA A 157 -5.99 -0.49 -18.97
CA ALA A 157 -5.52 -1.45 -19.99
C ALA A 157 -4.22 -1.05 -20.70
N ALA A 158 -3.90 0.26 -20.78
CA ALA A 158 -2.67 0.75 -21.40
C ALA A 158 -1.43 0.58 -20.51
N MET A 159 -1.60 0.41 -19.19
CA MET A 159 -0.49 0.22 -18.28
C MET A 159 0.23 -1.12 -18.54
N THR A 160 1.55 -1.16 -18.34
CA THR A 160 2.34 -2.40 -18.43
C THR A 160 1.81 -3.45 -17.47
N HIS A 161 1.54 -3.04 -16.24
CA HIS A 161 0.96 -3.86 -15.19
C HIS A 161 -0.26 -3.14 -14.58
N PRO A 162 -1.47 -3.34 -15.15
CA PRO A 162 -2.69 -2.77 -14.59
C PRO A 162 -2.92 -3.24 -13.15
N PRO A 163 -3.36 -2.36 -12.25
CA PRO A 163 -3.72 -2.78 -10.89
C PRO A 163 -4.90 -3.77 -10.95
N ILE A 164 -4.90 -4.72 -10.03
CA ILE A 164 -5.88 -5.80 -9.94
C ILE A 164 -6.95 -5.44 -8.91
N GLU A 165 -8.20 -5.40 -9.33
CA GLU A 165 -9.31 -5.26 -8.40
C GLU A 165 -9.68 -6.62 -7.79
N ILE A 166 -9.74 -6.67 -6.45
CA ILE A 166 -10.25 -7.83 -5.72
C ILE A 166 -11.75 -7.62 -5.52
N ASN A 167 -12.52 -8.20 -6.38
CA ASN A 167 -13.98 -8.01 -6.45
C ASN A 167 -14.78 -9.20 -5.93
N ASP A 168 -14.13 -10.31 -5.59
CA ASP A 168 -14.75 -11.50 -5.00
C ASP A 168 -14.01 -11.93 -3.71
N PHE A 169 -14.76 -12.03 -2.61
CA PHE A 169 -14.29 -12.48 -1.29
C PHE A 169 -14.96 -13.77 -0.85
N VAL A 170 -15.76 -14.36 -1.68
CA VAL A 170 -16.54 -15.56 -1.38
C VAL A 170 -16.07 -16.75 -2.21
N GLY A 171 -15.93 -16.56 -3.52
CA GLY A 171 -15.40 -17.54 -4.45
C GLY A 171 -15.94 -18.95 -4.26
N SER A 172 -15.04 -19.91 -4.12
CA SER A 172 -15.35 -21.33 -3.97
C SER A 172 -15.95 -21.74 -2.60
N LEU A 173 -16.06 -20.81 -1.64
CA LEU A 173 -16.57 -21.14 -0.30
C LEU A 173 -18.01 -21.66 -0.31
N LEU A 174 -18.84 -21.15 -1.24
CA LEU A 174 -20.24 -21.58 -1.37
C LEU A 174 -20.37 -23.01 -1.89
N GLU A 175 -19.53 -23.39 -2.85
CA GLU A 175 -19.46 -24.77 -3.32
C GLU A 175 -19.01 -25.69 -2.20
N LYS A 176 -17.96 -25.31 -1.48
CA LYS A 176 -17.33 -26.10 -0.43
C LYS A 176 -18.21 -26.28 0.80
N TYR A 177 -18.87 -25.22 1.28
CA TYR A 177 -19.53 -25.20 2.59
C TYR A 177 -21.05 -25.15 2.54
N GLU A 178 -21.65 -24.72 1.42
CA GLU A 178 -23.10 -24.71 1.22
C GLU A 178 -23.56 -25.80 0.24
N GLY A 179 -22.62 -26.52 -0.39
CA GLY A 179 -22.94 -27.60 -1.35
C GLY A 179 -23.63 -27.10 -2.62
N MET A 180 -23.43 -25.84 -2.97
CA MET A 180 -24.01 -25.25 -4.18
C MET A 180 -23.30 -25.78 -5.42
N ASP A 181 -24.05 -25.95 -6.51
CA ASP A 181 -23.45 -26.16 -7.83
C ASP A 181 -22.69 -24.88 -8.29
N PRO A 182 -21.71 -24.99 -9.18
CA PRO A 182 -20.87 -23.85 -9.58
C PRO A 182 -21.65 -22.64 -10.09
N ALA A 183 -22.75 -22.85 -10.83
CA ALA A 183 -23.54 -21.75 -11.38
C ALA A 183 -24.33 -21.02 -10.30
N SER A 184 -24.94 -21.76 -9.38
CA SER A 184 -25.65 -21.19 -8.22
C SER A 184 -24.67 -20.49 -7.27
N ALA A 185 -23.49 -21.07 -7.04
CA ALA A 185 -22.43 -20.47 -6.23
C ALA A 185 -21.96 -19.13 -6.82
N GLN A 186 -21.68 -19.09 -8.12
CA GLN A 186 -21.27 -17.86 -8.81
C GLN A 186 -22.34 -16.76 -8.72
N MET A 187 -23.61 -17.09 -8.95
CA MET A 187 -24.70 -16.11 -8.83
C MET A 187 -24.85 -15.61 -7.39
N THR A 188 -24.75 -16.50 -6.43
CA THR A 188 -24.84 -16.13 -5.01
C THR A 188 -23.64 -15.31 -4.57
N ALA A 189 -22.42 -15.66 -4.98
CA ALA A 189 -21.21 -14.85 -4.73
C ALA A 189 -21.36 -13.44 -5.30
N ALA A 190 -21.92 -13.29 -6.49
CA ALA A 190 -22.19 -11.98 -7.08
C ALA A 190 -23.15 -11.13 -6.23
N ILE A 191 -24.20 -11.74 -5.68
CA ILE A 191 -25.15 -11.08 -4.76
C ILE A 191 -24.42 -10.62 -3.49
N LEU A 192 -23.65 -11.52 -2.86
CA LEU A 192 -22.94 -11.21 -1.61
C LEU A 192 -21.88 -10.13 -1.79
N ASN A 193 -21.15 -10.17 -2.91
CA ASN A 193 -20.13 -9.13 -3.23
C ASN A 193 -20.77 -7.78 -3.58
N GLU A 194 -21.96 -7.76 -4.17
CA GLU A 194 -22.75 -6.53 -4.37
C GLU A 194 -23.17 -5.95 -3.01
N MET A 195 -23.73 -6.74 -2.11
CA MET A 195 -24.09 -6.29 -0.75
C MET A 195 -22.88 -5.68 -0.02
N ARG A 196 -21.70 -6.26 -0.16
CA ARG A 196 -20.47 -5.74 0.41
C ARG A 196 -20.14 -4.34 -0.15
N ARG A 197 -20.22 -4.19 -1.47
CA ARG A 197 -19.83 -2.97 -2.17
C ARG A 197 -20.84 -1.83 -1.97
N ASP A 198 -22.11 -2.17 -1.97
CA ASP A 198 -23.22 -1.21 -2.04
C ASP A 198 -24.00 -1.12 -0.70
N ALA A 199 -23.32 -1.29 0.44
CA ALA A 199 -23.86 -1.11 1.79
C ALA A 199 -25.15 -1.92 2.05
N MET A 200 -25.18 -3.19 1.66
CA MET A 200 -26.32 -4.13 1.76
C MET A 200 -27.47 -3.84 0.77
N GLU A 201 -27.35 -2.89 -0.11
CA GLU A 201 -28.32 -2.67 -1.16
C GLU A 201 -28.15 -3.67 -2.30
N LEU A 202 -29.24 -4.04 -2.95
CA LEU A 202 -29.25 -4.95 -4.08
C LEU A 202 -29.90 -4.32 -5.31
N SER A 203 -29.22 -4.46 -6.44
CA SER A 203 -29.75 -4.11 -7.76
C SER A 203 -30.96 -4.96 -8.14
N PRO A 204 -31.78 -4.51 -9.10
CA PRO A 204 -32.86 -5.33 -9.66
C PRO A 204 -32.36 -6.68 -10.19
N LEU A 205 -31.14 -6.71 -10.76
CA LEU A 205 -30.52 -7.95 -11.28
C LEU A 205 -30.24 -8.96 -10.15
N SER A 206 -29.68 -8.50 -9.03
CA SER A 206 -29.39 -9.38 -7.90
C SER A 206 -30.66 -9.84 -7.19
N LYS A 207 -31.70 -9.01 -7.14
CA LYS A 207 -33.04 -9.44 -6.68
C LYS A 207 -33.62 -10.53 -7.60
N ALA A 208 -33.48 -10.40 -8.92
CA ALA A 208 -33.91 -11.41 -9.89
C ALA A 208 -33.10 -12.73 -9.72
N ARG A 209 -31.78 -12.64 -9.47
CA ARG A 209 -30.94 -13.80 -9.17
C ARG A 209 -31.41 -14.53 -7.90
N MET A 210 -31.71 -13.79 -6.83
CA MET A 210 -32.27 -14.38 -5.59
C MET A 210 -33.55 -15.17 -5.88
N LEU A 211 -34.47 -14.60 -6.65
CA LEU A 211 -35.70 -15.29 -7.04
C LEU A 211 -35.43 -16.54 -7.86
N SER A 212 -34.52 -16.49 -8.83
CA SER A 212 -34.16 -17.64 -9.66
C SER A 212 -33.54 -18.78 -8.86
N LEU A 213 -32.74 -18.44 -7.84
CA LEU A 213 -32.11 -19.38 -6.91
C LEU A 213 -33.03 -19.80 -5.76
N ARG A 214 -34.24 -19.22 -5.67
CA ARG A 214 -35.18 -19.40 -4.54
C ARG A 214 -34.55 -19.08 -3.18
N LEU A 215 -33.63 -18.13 -3.12
CA LEU A 215 -32.98 -17.68 -1.91
C LEU A 215 -33.85 -16.63 -1.21
N SER A 216 -34.14 -16.84 0.06
CA SER A 216 -34.74 -15.83 0.92
C SER A 216 -33.69 -14.78 1.35
N TRP A 217 -34.17 -13.61 1.76
CA TRP A 217 -33.29 -12.58 2.36
C TRP A 217 -32.52 -13.09 3.57
N ASN A 218 -33.16 -13.90 4.42
CA ASN A 218 -32.54 -14.45 5.61
C ASN A 218 -31.38 -15.40 5.28
N GLU A 219 -31.50 -16.19 4.23
CA GLU A 219 -30.42 -17.07 3.77
C GLU A 219 -29.26 -16.28 3.21
N VAL A 220 -29.54 -15.28 2.39
CA VAL A 220 -28.51 -14.40 1.81
C VAL A 220 -27.81 -13.62 2.93
N ALA A 221 -28.55 -13.04 3.87
CA ALA A 221 -27.96 -12.33 5.01
C ALA A 221 -27.12 -13.26 5.89
N ARG A 222 -27.58 -14.49 6.15
CA ARG A 222 -26.81 -15.51 6.88
C ARG A 222 -25.48 -15.81 6.18
N MET A 223 -25.51 -16.03 4.86
CA MET A 223 -24.30 -16.27 4.08
C MET A 223 -23.39 -15.05 4.05
N TYR A 224 -23.95 -13.84 3.93
CA TYR A 224 -23.19 -12.61 4.00
C TYR A 224 -22.41 -12.51 5.31
N TYR A 225 -23.05 -12.64 6.45
CA TYR A 225 -22.39 -12.60 7.76
C TYR A 225 -21.40 -13.75 7.97
N LYS A 226 -21.63 -14.91 7.40
CA LYS A 226 -20.73 -16.06 7.50
C LYS A 226 -19.44 -15.86 6.68
N TYR A 227 -19.54 -15.32 5.47
CA TYR A 227 -18.42 -15.30 4.52
C TYR A 227 -17.78 -13.92 4.32
N ILE A 228 -18.51 -12.85 4.50
CA ILE A 228 -18.04 -11.49 4.26
C ILE A 228 -18.11 -10.65 5.53
N GLY A 229 -19.31 -10.54 6.11
CA GLY A 229 -19.54 -9.77 7.33
C GLY A 229 -18.82 -10.42 8.51
N VAL A 230 -18.52 -9.58 9.51
CA VAL A 230 -17.65 -10.00 10.62
C VAL A 230 -18.28 -9.75 12.00
N LEU A 231 -19.46 -9.16 12.03
CA LEU A 231 -20.18 -8.97 13.30
C LEU A 231 -20.54 -10.33 13.90
N GLY A 232 -19.91 -10.66 15.05
CA GLY A 232 -20.15 -11.90 15.76
C GLY A 232 -19.41 -13.15 15.24
N THR A 233 -18.50 -12.99 14.26
CA THR A 233 -17.64 -14.08 13.78
C THR A 233 -16.18 -13.81 14.14
N PRO A 234 -15.34 -14.84 14.32
CA PRO A 234 -13.91 -14.66 14.49
C PRO A 234 -13.31 -13.95 13.29
N CYS A 235 -12.36 -13.04 13.53
CA CYS A 235 -11.58 -12.42 12.48
C CYS A 235 -10.86 -13.47 11.65
N ALA A 236 -11.06 -13.42 10.34
CA ALA A 236 -10.33 -14.29 9.42
C ALA A 236 -9.05 -13.59 8.96
N ALA A 237 -7.96 -14.36 8.89
CA ALA A 237 -6.78 -13.93 8.17
C ALA A 237 -7.05 -13.98 6.65
N TYR A 238 -6.60 -12.95 5.92
CA TYR A 238 -6.59 -12.95 4.47
C TYR A 238 -5.15 -13.07 3.98
N ARG A 239 -4.92 -13.94 3.00
CA ARG A 239 -3.62 -14.15 2.39
C ARG A 239 -3.69 -13.87 0.89
N PHE A 240 -2.84 -12.97 0.44
CA PHE A 240 -2.67 -12.59 -0.97
C PHE A 240 -1.35 -13.16 -1.46
N GLU A 241 -1.38 -13.94 -2.51
CA GLU A 241 -0.19 -14.58 -3.10
C GLU A 241 0.02 -14.09 -4.53
N ALA A 242 1.13 -13.40 -4.78
CA ALA A 242 1.54 -13.04 -6.13
C ALA A 242 2.07 -14.26 -6.86
N VAL A 243 1.52 -14.55 -8.03
CA VAL A 243 1.91 -15.66 -8.88
C VAL A 243 2.72 -15.14 -10.07
N TRP A 244 3.88 -15.73 -10.27
CA TRP A 244 4.75 -15.43 -11.40
C TRP A 244 5.37 -16.74 -11.92
N HIS A 245 5.26 -17.00 -13.24
CA HIS A 245 5.61 -18.27 -13.89
C HIS A 245 4.98 -19.48 -13.20
N GLY A 246 3.69 -19.35 -12.86
CA GLY A 246 2.89 -20.39 -12.23
C GLY A 246 3.24 -20.71 -10.77
N ARG A 247 4.14 -19.95 -10.15
CA ARG A 247 4.60 -20.16 -8.75
C ARG A 247 4.26 -18.96 -7.88
N THR A 248 3.90 -19.21 -6.64
CA THR A 248 3.81 -18.16 -5.61
C THR A 248 5.21 -17.66 -5.28
N VAL A 249 5.43 -16.35 -5.50
CA VAL A 249 6.76 -15.73 -5.32
C VAL A 249 6.77 -14.67 -4.21
N ARG A 250 5.61 -14.14 -3.84
CA ARG A 250 5.46 -13.19 -2.74
C ARG A 250 4.10 -13.36 -2.09
N THR A 251 4.05 -13.16 -0.77
CA THR A 251 2.83 -13.32 0.03
C THR A 251 2.67 -12.12 0.97
N VAL A 252 1.44 -11.63 1.08
CA VAL A 252 0.99 -10.66 2.08
C VAL A 252 -0.12 -11.30 2.90
N VAL A 253 0.01 -11.27 4.22
CA VAL A 253 -1.01 -11.77 5.16
C VAL A 253 -1.59 -10.58 5.90
N ARG A 254 -2.91 -10.46 5.92
CA ARG A 254 -3.68 -9.47 6.66
C ARG A 254 -4.50 -10.20 7.73
N GLU A 255 -4.15 -10.00 8.97
CA GLU A 255 -4.81 -10.60 10.13
C GLU A 255 -4.80 -9.62 11.30
N PRO A 256 -5.55 -9.87 12.38
CA PRO A 256 -5.50 -9.02 13.57
C PRO A 256 -4.09 -8.84 14.11
N VAL A 257 -3.76 -7.60 14.48
CA VAL A 257 -2.44 -7.26 15.02
C VAL A 257 -2.26 -7.96 16.37
N GLN A 258 -1.20 -8.75 16.48
CA GLN A 258 -0.81 -9.47 17.70
C GLN A 258 0.43 -8.87 18.35
N SER A 259 1.31 -8.26 17.55
CA SER A 259 2.50 -7.60 18.03
C SER A 259 2.87 -6.43 17.13
N VAL A 260 3.48 -5.41 17.72
CA VAL A 260 4.01 -4.24 17.03
C VAL A 260 5.53 -4.27 17.11
N ARG A 261 6.18 -4.04 15.99
CA ARG A 261 7.64 -3.90 15.89
C ARG A 261 8.00 -2.57 15.25
N LEU A 262 9.06 -1.96 15.72
CA LEU A 262 9.67 -0.82 15.06
C LEU A 262 10.75 -1.32 14.08
N GLU A 263 10.60 -1.03 12.80
CA GLU A 263 11.62 -1.25 11.78
C GLU A 263 12.42 0.04 11.58
N CYS A 264 13.75 -0.07 11.63
CA CYS A 264 14.66 1.04 11.41
C CYS A 264 15.58 0.72 10.23
N THR A 265 15.57 1.55 9.20
CA THR A 265 16.41 1.38 8.01
C THR A 265 17.30 2.60 7.83
N VAL A 266 18.63 2.41 7.91
CA VAL A 266 19.63 3.41 7.52
C VAL A 266 19.93 3.21 6.03
N HIS A 267 19.58 4.19 5.18
CA HIS A 267 19.67 4.05 3.72
C HIS A 267 21.10 3.96 3.19
N ASN A 268 22.07 4.50 3.93
CA ASN A 268 23.49 4.33 3.65
C ASN A 268 24.23 4.06 4.98
N PRO A 269 24.45 2.79 5.33
CA PRO A 269 25.07 2.44 6.60
C PRO A 269 26.61 2.60 6.61
N ILE A 270 27.23 3.01 5.50
CA ILE A 270 28.66 3.28 5.41
C ILE A 270 28.83 4.75 5.00
N LEU A 271 29.28 5.58 5.93
CA LEU A 271 29.53 7.01 5.71
C LEU A 271 31.01 7.30 5.60
N THR A 272 31.35 8.35 4.85
CA THR A 272 32.74 8.77 4.64
C THR A 272 32.91 10.22 5.04
N ASP A 273 33.51 10.46 6.19
CA ASP A 273 33.89 11.81 6.65
C ASP A 273 35.15 12.28 5.89
N GLY A 274 35.22 13.57 5.63
CA GLY A 274 36.33 14.18 4.88
C GLY A 274 36.39 15.69 5.10
N PRO A 275 36.68 16.48 4.07
CA PRO A 275 36.62 17.95 4.17
C PRO A 275 35.24 18.47 4.57
N THR A 276 34.20 17.68 4.33
CA THR A 276 32.83 17.92 4.79
C THR A 276 32.28 16.66 5.46
N TRP A 277 31.34 16.84 6.40
CA TRP A 277 30.60 15.73 6.98
C TRP A 277 29.74 14.99 5.95
N ASP A 278 29.53 13.71 6.16
CA ASP A 278 28.61 12.88 5.38
C ASP A 278 27.34 12.57 6.17
N CYS A 279 26.26 12.21 5.49
CA CYS A 279 24.97 11.93 6.14
C CYS A 279 24.20 10.76 5.55
N ALA A 280 23.37 10.16 6.37
CA ALA A 280 22.41 9.14 5.97
C ALA A 280 20.99 9.50 6.39
N ALA A 281 20.04 9.23 5.52
CA ALA A 281 18.63 9.22 5.87
C ALA A 281 18.28 7.94 6.62
N VAL A 282 17.39 8.05 7.60
CA VAL A 282 16.84 6.94 8.38
C VAL A 282 15.34 6.92 8.22
N SER A 283 14.79 5.78 7.85
CA SER A 283 13.36 5.51 7.84
C SER A 283 12.96 4.68 9.06
N LEU A 284 11.86 5.03 9.69
CA LEU A 284 11.25 4.35 10.82
C LEU A 284 9.83 3.93 10.44
N ARG A 285 9.46 2.67 10.73
CA ARG A 285 8.14 2.13 10.41
C ARG A 285 7.64 1.25 11.55
N ALA A 286 6.40 1.48 11.99
CA ALA A 286 5.71 0.53 12.86
C ALA A 286 5.05 -0.55 12.01
N ILE A 287 5.37 -1.79 12.25
CA ILE A 287 4.88 -2.94 11.49
C ILE A 287 4.29 -4.00 12.42
N ASP A 288 3.33 -4.77 11.90
CA ASP A 288 2.77 -5.92 12.59
C ASP A 288 3.68 -7.17 12.52
N GLN A 289 3.22 -8.30 13.05
CA GLN A 289 3.92 -9.59 13.02
C GLN A 289 4.20 -10.11 11.60
N ASN A 290 3.45 -9.65 10.59
CA ASN A 290 3.58 -10.05 9.18
C ASN A 290 4.38 -9.03 8.36
N GLY A 291 4.89 -7.96 8.98
CA GLY A 291 5.63 -6.89 8.31
C GLY A 291 4.75 -5.85 7.61
N ASN A 292 3.45 -5.83 7.88
CA ASN A 292 2.57 -4.81 7.32
C ASN A 292 2.70 -3.51 8.11
N LEU A 293 2.72 -2.39 7.40
CA LEU A 293 2.67 -1.07 8.00
C LEU A 293 1.39 -0.89 8.82
N LEU A 294 1.52 -0.27 9.98
CA LEU A 294 0.43 0.09 10.88
C LEU A 294 0.10 1.59 10.74
N PRO A 295 -0.76 2.00 9.82
CA PRO A 295 -0.93 3.41 9.45
C PRO A 295 -1.57 4.27 10.54
N TYR A 296 -2.15 3.67 11.56
CA TYR A 296 -2.77 4.38 12.69
C TYR A 296 -1.91 4.35 13.96
N CYS A 297 -0.70 3.75 13.91
CA CYS A 297 0.28 3.85 14.98
C CYS A 297 0.89 5.25 15.00
N GLY A 298 0.63 6.02 16.05
CA GLY A 298 1.07 7.40 16.25
C GLY A 298 2.08 7.59 17.40
N GLU A 299 2.64 6.50 17.90
CA GLU A 299 3.54 6.49 19.05
C GLU A 299 4.81 7.31 18.79
N ALA A 300 5.39 7.84 19.88
CA ALA A 300 6.65 8.56 19.82
C ALA A 300 7.83 7.58 19.82
N VAL A 301 8.80 7.84 18.95
CA VAL A 301 10.06 7.10 18.89
C VAL A 301 11.16 7.96 19.52
N GLN A 302 11.83 7.44 20.53
CA GLN A 302 13.03 8.02 21.13
C GLN A 302 14.26 7.54 20.37
N LEU A 303 15.14 8.47 20.02
CA LEU A 303 16.35 8.24 19.26
C LEU A 303 17.57 8.66 20.09
N SER A 304 18.59 7.80 20.14
CA SER A 304 19.90 8.14 20.68
C SER A 304 21.00 7.49 19.85
N VAL A 305 22.21 8.01 19.94
CA VAL A 305 23.36 7.54 19.18
C VAL A 305 24.54 7.33 20.11
N ASP A 306 25.21 6.19 19.96
CA ASP A 306 26.52 5.91 20.52
C ASP A 306 27.57 5.88 19.40
N GLY A 307 28.74 6.52 19.64
CA GLY A 307 29.83 6.59 18.67
C GLY A 307 29.85 7.88 17.83
N PRO A 308 30.67 7.94 16.77
CA PRO A 308 30.99 9.18 16.05
C PRO A 308 29.90 9.62 15.05
N LEU A 309 28.66 9.67 15.50
CA LEU A 309 27.49 10.19 14.76
C LEU A 309 26.71 11.20 15.61
N LYS A 310 25.96 12.05 14.96
CA LYS A 310 24.94 12.91 15.58
C LYS A 310 23.62 12.81 14.81
N ILE A 311 22.51 12.97 15.51
CA ILE A 311 21.17 13.08 14.94
C ILE A 311 20.98 14.51 14.43
N ILE A 312 20.51 14.63 13.18
CA ILE A 312 20.07 15.93 12.62
C ILE A 312 18.55 16.00 12.82
N GLY A 313 18.13 16.72 13.83
CA GLY A 313 16.73 16.87 14.22
C GLY A 313 16.47 16.51 15.68
N PRO A 314 15.21 16.36 16.07
CA PRO A 314 14.84 16.04 17.44
C PRO A 314 15.21 14.58 17.80
N SER A 315 15.51 14.36 19.09
CA SER A 315 15.71 13.02 19.64
C SER A 315 14.42 12.25 19.92
N VAL A 316 13.26 12.90 19.80
CA VAL A 316 11.95 12.28 19.92
C VAL A 316 11.14 12.66 18.68
N VAL A 317 10.69 11.68 17.92
CA VAL A 317 9.91 11.87 16.69
C VAL A 317 8.59 11.12 16.79
N PRO A 318 7.43 11.75 16.50
CA PRO A 318 6.16 11.03 16.46
C PRO A 318 6.05 10.25 15.15
N LEU A 319 5.49 9.05 15.20
CA LEU A 319 5.04 8.37 14.00
C LEU A 319 3.82 9.09 13.41
N ARG A 320 3.78 9.21 12.09
CA ARG A 320 2.65 9.74 11.34
C ARG A 320 2.26 8.73 10.26
N GLY A 321 1.13 8.09 10.42
CA GLY A 321 0.76 6.99 9.55
C GLY A 321 1.65 5.75 9.72
N GLY A 322 2.11 5.50 10.97
CA GLY A 322 3.04 4.42 11.28
C GLY A 322 4.47 4.65 10.79
N MET A 323 4.80 5.85 10.29
CA MET A 323 6.07 6.17 9.67
C MET A 323 6.68 7.44 10.27
N ALA A 324 7.99 7.47 10.32
CA ALA A 324 8.80 8.67 10.62
C ALA A 324 10.17 8.54 9.99
N GLY A 325 11.03 9.49 10.27
CA GLY A 325 12.43 9.41 9.89
C GLY A 325 13.28 10.48 10.57
N THR A 326 14.58 10.36 10.36
CA THR A 326 15.58 11.33 10.79
C THR A 326 16.78 11.30 9.85
N TYR A 327 17.78 12.11 10.15
CA TYR A 327 19.07 12.08 9.47
C TYR A 327 20.19 11.92 10.49
N LEU A 328 21.22 11.18 10.10
CA LEU A 328 22.47 11.04 10.86
C LEU A 328 23.59 11.76 10.11
N ALA A 329 24.49 12.39 10.83
CA ALA A 329 25.70 12.99 10.26
C ALA A 329 26.94 12.56 11.02
N THR A 330 28.06 12.46 10.30
CA THR A 330 29.38 12.18 10.88
C THR A 330 29.89 13.34 11.73
N THR A 331 30.81 13.06 12.66
CA THR A 331 31.34 14.04 13.62
C THR A 331 32.85 14.27 13.48
N GLY A 332 33.49 13.78 12.42
CA GLY A 332 34.91 13.96 12.16
C GLY A 332 35.79 12.78 12.57
N GLU A 333 35.24 11.72 13.15
CA GLU A 333 35.99 10.57 13.62
C GLU A 333 35.56 9.29 12.88
N ALA A 334 36.52 8.43 12.55
CA ALA A 334 36.22 7.11 12.05
C ALA A 334 35.81 6.16 13.16
N GLY A 335 34.95 5.22 12.85
CA GLY A 335 34.54 4.21 13.83
C GLY A 335 33.20 3.56 13.51
N ARG A 336 32.72 2.79 14.47
CA ARG A 336 31.39 2.18 14.46
C ARG A 336 30.48 2.99 15.39
N ALA A 337 29.30 3.30 14.93
CA ALA A 337 28.27 3.94 15.71
C ALA A 337 26.98 3.10 15.69
N VAL A 338 26.14 3.32 16.70
CA VAL A 338 24.86 2.63 16.83
C VAL A 338 23.76 3.68 17.04
N LEU A 339 22.76 3.64 16.19
CA LEU A 339 21.50 4.36 16.39
C LEU A 339 20.56 3.46 17.19
N HIS A 340 20.12 3.91 18.33
CA HIS A 340 19.11 3.25 19.17
C HIS A 340 17.75 3.89 18.92
N CYS A 341 16.76 3.06 18.62
CA CYS A 341 15.37 3.46 18.41
C CYS A 341 14.47 2.76 19.44
N ARG A 342 13.74 3.52 20.23
CA ARG A 342 12.87 3.02 21.30
C ARG A 342 11.46 3.55 21.13
N MET A 343 10.49 2.65 21.18
CA MET A 343 9.07 2.95 21.08
C MET A 343 8.34 2.16 22.16
N GLU A 344 7.43 2.81 22.90
CA GLU A 344 6.62 2.11 23.89
C GLU A 344 5.77 1.02 23.25
N GLY A 345 5.71 -0.14 23.89
CA GLY A 345 4.95 -1.30 23.39
C GLY A 345 5.59 -2.07 22.22
N ALA A 346 6.79 -1.70 21.77
CA ALA A 346 7.54 -2.43 20.77
C ALA A 346 8.92 -2.87 21.29
N LEU A 347 9.51 -3.87 20.60
CA LEU A 347 10.88 -4.27 20.87
C LEU A 347 11.85 -3.17 20.42
N ASP A 348 12.90 -2.99 21.24
CA ASP A 348 14.00 -2.09 20.94
C ASP A 348 14.68 -2.45 19.62
N THR A 349 15.00 -1.44 18.83
CA THR A 349 15.63 -1.61 17.52
C THR A 349 16.91 -0.78 17.45
N ASP A 350 17.99 -1.41 17.03
CA ASP A 350 19.29 -0.77 16.88
C ASP A 350 19.76 -0.89 15.41
N ALA A 351 20.38 0.17 14.92
CA ALA A 351 20.99 0.18 13.59
C ALA A 351 22.46 0.58 13.66
N VAL A 352 23.32 -0.18 12.98
CA VAL A 352 24.77 0.02 12.98
C VAL A 352 25.18 0.84 11.76
N VAL A 353 26.03 1.85 11.99
CA VAL A 353 26.63 2.68 10.94
C VAL A 353 28.14 2.64 11.06
N THR A 354 28.84 2.48 9.94
CA THR A 354 30.29 2.50 9.88
C THR A 354 30.76 3.82 9.27
N ILE A 355 31.65 4.51 9.98
CA ILE A 355 32.24 5.78 9.51
C ILE A 355 33.70 5.53 9.11
N ARG A 356 34.04 5.95 7.92
CA ARG A 356 35.40 5.99 7.38
C ARG A 356 35.85 7.44 7.28
N CYS A 357 37.11 7.73 7.60
CA CYS A 357 37.69 9.04 7.30
C CYS A 357 38.52 8.92 6.01
N ARG A 358 38.39 9.89 5.11
CA ARG A 358 39.35 10.02 4.01
C ARG A 358 40.64 10.58 4.61
N GLU A 359 41.77 9.91 4.29
CA GLU A 359 43.08 10.52 4.49
C GLU A 359 43.15 11.82 3.66
N ALA A 360 43.68 12.87 4.26
CA ALA A 360 43.77 14.21 3.68
C ALA A 360 44.73 14.24 2.49
#